data_fd4150e189d577327e0e8fb46433d6e7
#
_entry.id   fd4150e189d577327e0e8fb46433d6e7
#
_cell.length_a   1.000
_cell.length_b   1.000
_cell.length_c   1.000
_cell.angle_alpha   90.00
_cell.angle_beta   90.00
_cell.angle_gamma   90.00
#
_symmetry.space_group_name_H-M   'P 1'
#
loop_
_entity.id
_entity.type
_entity.pdbx_description
1 polymer ?
#
loop_
_entity_poly.entity_id
_entity_poly.type
_entity_poly.pdbx_seq_one_letter_code
_entity_poly.pdbx_strand_id
1 'polypeptide(L)'
;MNDIVKRRGPYLESEARYFMIQILAGIQNMHNNSIIHRDLKLGNVFLDKHMKVKIGDFGLAALLKYPEERKKTVCGTPNYIAPEILYDQGEGHSFEVDIWSVGVILYTLLVGRPPFQTSNVQKIYDRIRRNEYEIPPEANLSPESQELIRQILSQRPSERPTLHEIMNHAWFRVGTVPLTVPSSAVYQQPYIPALSEAESLRNFEQLKLEAQWLTEEQEAA
;
A
#
# COMPACT_ATOMS: atom_id res chain seq x y z
N MET A 1 4.02 -10.37 -5.70
CA MET A 1 3.02 -10.62 -4.64
C MET A 1 1.64 -11.00 -5.17
N ASN A 2 1.21 -10.48 -6.29
CA ASN A 2 -0.12 -10.77 -6.86
C ASN A 2 -0.42 -12.28 -7.03
N ASP A 3 0.54 -13.07 -7.54
CA ASP A 3 0.34 -14.50 -7.75
C ASP A 3 0.24 -15.28 -6.43
N ILE A 4 0.86 -14.78 -5.38
CA ILE A 4 0.76 -15.36 -4.04
C ILE A 4 -0.66 -15.18 -3.51
N VAL A 5 -1.21 -13.96 -3.55
CA VAL A 5 -2.58 -13.69 -3.13
C VAL A 5 -3.59 -14.53 -3.93
N LYS A 6 -3.39 -14.66 -5.25
CA LYS A 6 -4.26 -15.49 -6.10
C LYS A 6 -4.22 -16.99 -5.75
N ARG A 7 -3.07 -17.51 -5.30
CA ARG A 7 -2.89 -18.94 -5.00
C ARG A 7 -3.33 -19.31 -3.60
N ARG A 8 -2.93 -18.52 -2.59
CA ARG A 8 -3.17 -18.86 -1.18
C ARG A 8 -4.32 -18.10 -0.54
N GLY A 9 -4.84 -17.06 -1.20
CA GLY A 9 -5.80 -16.14 -0.62
C GLY A 9 -5.15 -14.99 0.16
N PRO A 10 -5.93 -14.29 1.03
CA PRO A 10 -5.47 -13.13 1.77
C PRO A 10 -4.35 -13.46 2.77
N TYR A 11 -3.59 -12.42 3.11
CA TYR A 11 -2.60 -12.48 4.19
C TYR A 11 -3.24 -12.21 5.54
N LEU A 12 -2.66 -12.75 6.61
CA LEU A 12 -2.94 -12.28 7.96
C LEU A 12 -2.42 -10.85 8.14
N GLU A 13 -3.03 -10.09 9.03
CA GLU A 13 -2.59 -8.71 9.30
C GLU A 13 -1.13 -8.64 9.74
N SER A 14 -0.63 -9.63 10.51
CA SER A 14 0.78 -9.72 10.90
C SER A 14 1.72 -9.81 9.70
N GLU A 15 1.40 -10.67 8.74
CA GLU A 15 2.18 -10.80 7.50
C GLU A 15 2.06 -9.53 6.63
N ALA A 16 0.85 -8.97 6.55
CA ALA A 16 0.60 -7.74 5.80
C ALA A 16 1.41 -6.56 6.36
N ARG A 17 1.52 -6.42 7.69
CA ARG A 17 2.37 -5.39 8.32
C ARG A 17 3.82 -5.52 7.89
N TYR A 18 4.37 -6.73 7.90
CA TYR A 18 5.75 -6.99 7.46
C TYR A 18 6.02 -6.49 6.03
N PHE A 19 5.10 -6.76 5.11
CA PHE A 19 5.25 -6.32 3.73
C PHE A 19 4.95 -4.84 3.55
N MET A 20 3.93 -4.32 4.23
CA MET A 20 3.54 -2.91 4.11
C MET A 20 4.62 -1.94 4.60
N ILE A 21 5.34 -2.25 5.68
CA ILE A 21 6.48 -1.44 6.15
C ILE A 21 7.50 -1.28 5.02
N GLN A 22 7.84 -2.34 4.32
CA GLN A 22 8.82 -2.31 3.25
C GLN A 22 8.29 -1.63 1.98
N ILE A 23 7.00 -1.80 1.67
CA ILE A 23 6.34 -1.10 0.54
C ILE A 23 6.35 0.40 0.79
N LEU A 24 5.95 0.84 1.98
CA LEU A 24 5.92 2.25 2.36
C LEU A 24 7.32 2.88 2.30
N ALA A 25 8.34 2.20 2.82
CA ALA A 25 9.72 2.68 2.74
C ALA A 25 10.23 2.80 1.29
N GLY A 26 9.88 1.84 0.44
CA GLY A 26 10.21 1.93 -0.99
C GLY A 26 9.53 3.12 -1.68
N ILE A 27 8.27 3.42 -1.32
CA ILE A 27 7.53 4.57 -1.85
C ILE A 27 8.11 5.87 -1.31
N GLN A 28 8.44 5.94 -0.03
CA GLN A 28 9.11 7.11 0.57
C GLN A 28 10.41 7.42 -0.18
N ASN A 29 11.23 6.41 -0.43
CA ASN A 29 12.47 6.61 -1.19
C ASN A 29 12.21 7.18 -2.60
N MET A 30 11.16 6.72 -3.30
CA MET A 30 10.79 7.28 -4.60
C MET A 30 10.32 8.74 -4.47
N HIS A 31 9.43 9.02 -3.53
CA HIS A 31 8.87 10.35 -3.31
C HIS A 31 9.94 11.37 -2.90
N ASN A 32 10.90 10.97 -2.05
CA ASN A 32 12.04 11.81 -1.65
C ASN A 32 12.98 12.13 -2.84
N ASN A 33 12.97 11.29 -3.86
CA ASN A 33 13.66 11.55 -5.13
C ASN A 33 12.75 12.20 -6.19
N SER A 34 11.61 12.77 -5.77
CA SER A 34 10.63 13.42 -6.64
C SER A 34 10.04 12.49 -7.73
N ILE A 35 9.99 11.19 -7.49
CA ILE A 35 9.46 10.18 -8.42
C ILE A 35 8.08 9.73 -7.95
N ILE A 36 7.08 9.86 -8.83
CA ILE A 36 5.76 9.25 -8.67
C ILE A 36 5.75 7.97 -9.50
N HIS A 37 5.32 6.84 -8.91
CA HIS A 37 5.30 5.55 -9.61
C HIS A 37 4.13 5.44 -10.60
N ARG A 38 2.93 5.86 -10.21
CA ARG A 38 1.67 5.93 -11.00
C ARG A 38 1.06 4.59 -11.45
N ASP A 39 1.73 3.47 -11.20
CA ASP A 39 1.20 2.11 -11.47
C ASP A 39 1.56 1.13 -10.36
N LEU A 40 1.50 1.60 -9.10
CA LEU A 40 1.66 0.71 -7.96
C LEU A 40 0.52 -0.29 -7.90
N LYS A 41 0.88 -1.57 -7.85
CA LYS A 41 -0.04 -2.71 -7.75
C LYS A 41 0.72 -3.93 -7.24
N LEU A 42 0.02 -4.92 -6.73
CA LEU A 42 0.66 -6.17 -6.26
C LEU A 42 1.46 -6.89 -7.36
N GLY A 43 1.11 -6.69 -8.64
CA GLY A 43 1.88 -7.22 -9.78
C GLY A 43 3.27 -6.61 -9.92
N ASN A 44 3.46 -5.38 -9.44
CA ASN A 44 4.73 -4.64 -9.49
C ASN A 44 5.49 -4.69 -8.16
N VAL A 45 4.98 -5.43 -7.17
CA VAL A 45 5.65 -5.70 -5.90
C VAL A 45 6.20 -7.12 -5.92
N PHE A 46 7.50 -7.24 -6.03
CA PHE A 46 8.24 -8.49 -6.08
C PHE A 46 8.81 -8.86 -4.71
N LEU A 47 9.09 -10.13 -4.51
CA LEU A 47 9.79 -10.64 -3.33
C LEU A 47 11.10 -11.30 -3.77
N ASP A 48 12.18 -11.00 -3.07
CA ASP A 48 13.43 -11.72 -3.26
C ASP A 48 13.41 -13.06 -2.47
N LYS A 49 14.50 -13.84 -2.56
CA LYS A 49 14.64 -15.13 -1.87
C LYS A 49 14.58 -15.04 -0.34
N HIS A 50 14.75 -13.85 0.22
CA HIS A 50 14.66 -13.57 1.66
C HIS A 50 13.32 -12.95 2.05
N MET A 51 12.32 -12.97 1.15
CA MET A 51 11.00 -12.36 1.36
C MET A 51 11.05 -10.84 1.54
N LYS A 52 12.12 -10.19 1.04
CA LYS A 52 12.22 -8.73 1.06
C LYS A 52 11.56 -8.16 -0.19
N VAL A 53 10.83 -7.05 0.01
CA VAL A 53 10.10 -6.36 -1.05
C VAL A 53 11.03 -5.63 -2.01
N LYS A 54 10.70 -5.73 -3.30
CA LYS A 54 11.28 -4.94 -4.39
C LYS A 54 10.15 -4.36 -5.23
N ILE A 55 10.05 -3.04 -5.30
CA ILE A 55 9.13 -2.33 -6.20
C ILE A 55 9.79 -2.26 -7.57
N GLY A 56 9.05 -2.59 -8.61
CA GLY A 56 9.56 -2.59 -9.99
C GLY A 56 8.52 -2.10 -10.98
N ASP A 57 8.89 -2.12 -12.27
CA ASP A 57 8.09 -1.61 -13.38
C ASP A 57 7.87 -0.09 -13.31
N PHE A 58 8.91 0.67 -13.59
CA PHE A 58 8.90 2.12 -13.66
C PHE A 58 8.46 2.67 -15.03
N GLY A 59 7.82 1.86 -15.86
CA GLY A 59 7.40 2.24 -17.22
C GLY A 59 6.42 3.41 -17.28
N LEU A 60 5.67 3.63 -16.20
CA LEU A 60 4.74 4.76 -16.05
C LEU A 60 5.22 5.81 -15.04
N ALA A 61 6.39 5.63 -14.42
CA ALA A 61 6.89 6.56 -13.42
C ALA A 61 7.15 7.97 -14.00
N ALA A 62 7.02 8.98 -13.17
CA ALA A 62 7.26 10.36 -13.56
C ALA A 62 8.13 11.07 -12.54
N LEU A 63 9.17 11.75 -13.03
CA LEU A 63 9.97 12.67 -12.24
C LEU A 63 9.28 14.03 -12.19
N LEU A 64 9.13 14.60 -11.00
CA LEU A 64 8.71 15.98 -10.79
C LEU A 64 9.94 16.88 -10.86
N LYS A 65 9.85 17.96 -11.63
CA LYS A 65 10.93 18.94 -11.80
C LYS A 65 11.00 19.93 -10.64
N TYR A 66 9.87 20.15 -9.98
CA TYR A 66 9.71 21.04 -8.83
C TYR A 66 8.53 20.52 -7.97
N PRO A 67 8.47 20.83 -6.67
CA PRO A 67 7.51 20.25 -5.74
C PRO A 67 6.02 20.44 -6.12
N GLU A 68 5.68 21.58 -6.74
CA GLU A 68 4.31 21.90 -7.11
C GLU A 68 3.90 21.36 -8.48
N GLU A 69 4.83 20.67 -9.20
CA GLU A 69 4.51 20.10 -10.50
C GLU A 69 3.44 19.01 -10.38
N ARG A 70 2.41 19.13 -11.22
CA ARG A 70 1.35 18.12 -11.32
C ARG A 70 1.30 17.52 -12.72
N LYS A 71 1.17 16.21 -12.78
CA LYS A 71 1.09 15.47 -14.05
C LYS A 71 -0.38 15.38 -14.50
N LYS A 72 -0.60 15.34 -15.83
CA LYS A 72 -1.96 15.29 -16.42
C LYS A 72 -2.21 14.03 -17.26
N THR A 73 -1.20 13.14 -17.35
CA THR A 73 -1.32 11.92 -18.15
C THR A 73 -2.24 10.94 -17.46
N VAL A 74 -3.31 10.51 -18.12
CA VAL A 74 -4.18 9.43 -17.64
C VAL A 74 -3.47 8.10 -17.86
N CYS A 75 -3.02 7.48 -16.79
CA CYS A 75 -2.32 6.19 -16.82
C CYS A 75 -2.51 5.41 -15.51
N GLY A 76 -2.24 4.12 -15.54
CA GLY A 76 -2.34 3.21 -14.41
C GLY A 76 -3.21 1.99 -14.69
N THR A 77 -3.26 1.07 -13.76
CA THR A 77 -4.04 -0.17 -13.85
C THR A 77 -5.46 0.04 -13.29
N PRO A 78 -6.54 -0.37 -13.98
CA PRO A 78 -7.92 0.00 -13.63
C PRO A 78 -8.31 -0.17 -12.17
N ASN A 79 -7.95 -1.27 -11.51
CA ASN A 79 -8.32 -1.51 -10.12
C ASN A 79 -7.53 -0.65 -9.11
N TYR A 80 -6.42 -0.02 -9.53
CA TYR A 80 -5.47 0.69 -8.65
C TYR A 80 -5.40 2.20 -8.95
N ILE A 81 -6.03 2.63 -10.05
CA ILE A 81 -5.98 4.03 -10.50
C ILE A 81 -6.75 4.93 -9.53
N ALA A 82 -6.17 6.07 -9.20
CA ALA A 82 -6.79 7.03 -8.30
C ALA A 82 -7.91 7.83 -8.99
N PRO A 83 -8.95 8.24 -8.24
CA PRO A 83 -10.09 8.97 -8.82
C PRO A 83 -9.70 10.27 -9.51
N GLU A 84 -8.73 11.02 -8.99
CA GLU A 84 -8.24 12.25 -9.60
C GLU A 84 -7.53 12.05 -10.95
N ILE A 85 -7.00 10.87 -11.24
CA ILE A 85 -6.48 10.56 -12.59
C ILE A 85 -7.62 10.35 -13.57
N LEU A 86 -8.71 9.71 -13.13
CA LEU A 86 -9.86 9.40 -14.00
C LEU A 86 -10.75 10.60 -14.26
N TYR A 87 -10.85 11.51 -13.28
CA TYR A 87 -11.83 12.58 -13.24
C TYR A 87 -11.18 13.95 -12.99
N ASP A 88 -9.95 14.11 -13.49
CA ASP A 88 -9.20 15.38 -13.40
C ASP A 88 -10.02 16.55 -13.97
N GLN A 89 -10.20 17.58 -13.16
CA GLN A 89 -10.85 18.83 -13.55
C GLN A 89 -9.82 19.88 -14.05
N GLY A 90 -8.63 19.44 -14.42
CA GLY A 90 -7.55 20.30 -14.90
C GLY A 90 -6.45 20.57 -13.87
N GLU A 91 -6.62 20.10 -12.63
CA GLU A 91 -5.65 20.29 -11.53
C GLU A 91 -4.44 19.36 -11.65
N GLY A 92 -4.58 18.21 -12.33
CA GLY A 92 -3.56 17.18 -12.43
C GLY A 92 -3.38 16.40 -11.13
N HIS A 93 -2.33 15.55 -11.08
CA HIS A 93 -2.05 14.64 -9.95
C HIS A 93 -0.56 14.64 -9.57
N SER A 94 -0.27 14.26 -8.34
CA SER A 94 1.08 14.14 -7.80
C SER A 94 1.22 12.87 -6.94
N PHE A 95 1.99 12.91 -5.85
CA PHE A 95 2.28 11.77 -4.97
C PHE A 95 1.04 11.09 -4.40
N GLU A 96 -0.07 11.78 -4.26
CA GLU A 96 -1.33 11.31 -3.69
C GLU A 96 -1.91 10.08 -4.44
N VAL A 97 -1.57 9.91 -5.72
CA VAL A 97 -2.03 8.76 -6.50
C VAL A 97 -1.36 7.46 -6.06
N ASP A 98 -0.10 7.53 -5.64
CA ASP A 98 0.61 6.39 -5.09
C ASP A 98 0.05 6.02 -3.71
N ILE A 99 -0.35 7.01 -2.90
CA ILE A 99 -1.03 6.77 -1.62
C ILE A 99 -2.34 6.02 -1.83
N TRP A 100 -3.19 6.44 -2.77
CA TRP A 100 -4.39 5.69 -3.14
C TRP A 100 -4.08 4.23 -3.48
N SER A 101 -3.06 4.01 -4.31
CA SER A 101 -2.63 2.66 -4.70
C SER A 101 -2.17 1.82 -3.50
N VAL A 102 -1.52 2.43 -2.50
CA VAL A 102 -1.19 1.79 -1.21
C VAL A 102 -2.44 1.26 -0.51
N GLY A 103 -3.52 2.05 -0.47
CA GLY A 103 -4.79 1.62 0.11
C GLY A 103 -5.39 0.42 -0.62
N VAL A 104 -5.35 0.42 -1.96
CA VAL A 104 -5.80 -0.71 -2.76
C VAL A 104 -4.92 -1.95 -2.53
N ILE A 105 -3.61 -1.78 -2.39
CA ILE A 105 -2.67 -2.86 -2.06
C ILE A 105 -2.99 -3.44 -0.69
N LEU A 106 -3.12 -2.61 0.34
CA LEU A 106 -3.44 -3.03 1.70
C LEU A 106 -4.76 -3.81 1.75
N TYR A 107 -5.82 -3.25 1.15
CA TYR A 107 -7.09 -3.93 1.03
C TYR A 107 -6.94 -5.30 0.34
N THR A 108 -6.22 -5.35 -0.79
CA THR A 108 -6.04 -6.58 -1.56
C THR A 108 -5.24 -7.64 -0.80
N LEU A 109 -4.24 -7.24 -0.01
CA LEU A 109 -3.50 -8.16 0.85
C LEU A 109 -4.41 -8.79 1.91
N LEU A 110 -5.29 -7.99 2.53
CA LEU A 110 -6.13 -8.41 3.65
C LEU A 110 -7.43 -9.10 3.23
N VAL A 111 -7.98 -8.78 2.06
CA VAL A 111 -9.27 -9.31 1.57
C VAL A 111 -9.10 -10.34 0.45
N GLY A 112 -7.94 -10.35 -0.22
CA GLY A 112 -7.61 -11.28 -1.29
C GLY A 112 -8.05 -10.82 -2.69
N ARG A 113 -8.73 -9.67 -2.80
CA ARG A 113 -9.19 -9.07 -4.06
C ARG A 113 -9.20 -7.55 -3.97
N PRO A 114 -9.04 -6.81 -5.08
CA PRO A 114 -9.15 -5.35 -5.07
C PRO A 114 -10.54 -4.85 -4.66
N PRO A 115 -10.64 -3.67 -3.99
CA PRO A 115 -11.90 -3.15 -3.44
C PRO A 115 -12.96 -2.84 -4.51
N PHE A 116 -12.52 -2.37 -5.68
CA PHE A 116 -13.42 -1.92 -6.75
C PHE A 116 -13.62 -2.96 -7.86
N GLN A 117 -13.08 -4.17 -7.70
CA GLN A 117 -13.04 -5.19 -8.75
C GLN A 117 -14.41 -5.59 -9.24
N THR A 118 -14.57 -5.57 -10.59
CA THR A 118 -15.69 -6.16 -11.35
C THR A 118 -15.16 -6.74 -12.65
N SER A 119 -16.02 -7.43 -13.40
CA SER A 119 -15.70 -7.95 -14.73
C SER A 119 -15.63 -6.90 -15.84
N ASN A 120 -16.05 -5.66 -15.58
CA ASN A 120 -16.14 -4.58 -16.55
C ASN A 120 -15.36 -3.36 -16.06
N VAL A 121 -14.40 -2.90 -16.86
CA VAL A 121 -13.52 -1.77 -16.52
C VAL A 121 -14.32 -0.48 -16.26
N GLN A 122 -15.36 -0.18 -17.05
CA GLN A 122 -16.16 1.01 -16.83
C GLN A 122 -16.86 0.97 -15.46
N LYS A 123 -17.38 -0.21 -15.07
CA LYS A 123 -17.96 -0.38 -13.73
C LYS A 123 -16.93 -0.22 -12.62
N ILE A 124 -15.65 -0.63 -12.84
CA ILE A 124 -14.57 -0.36 -11.88
C ILE A 124 -14.41 1.15 -11.69
N TYR A 125 -14.35 1.92 -12.77
CA TYR A 125 -14.22 3.37 -12.72
C TYR A 125 -15.42 4.04 -12.03
N ASP A 126 -16.64 3.60 -12.33
CA ASP A 126 -17.84 4.10 -11.67
C ASP A 126 -17.82 3.84 -10.15
N ARG A 127 -17.34 2.68 -9.71
CA ARG A 127 -17.17 2.35 -8.29
C ARG A 127 -16.09 3.21 -7.64
N ILE A 128 -14.95 3.41 -8.30
CA ILE A 128 -13.90 4.31 -7.83
C ILE A 128 -14.46 5.73 -7.68
N ARG A 129 -15.22 6.23 -8.67
CA ARG A 129 -15.84 7.56 -8.63
C ARG A 129 -16.79 7.75 -7.45
N ARG A 130 -17.50 6.70 -7.04
CA ARG A 130 -18.47 6.73 -5.92
C ARG A 130 -17.85 6.29 -4.60
N ASN A 131 -16.58 5.89 -4.60
CA ASN A 131 -15.91 5.21 -3.49
C ASN A 131 -16.72 4.00 -2.97
N GLU A 132 -17.27 3.24 -3.88
CA GLU A 132 -18.21 2.14 -3.61
C GLU A 132 -17.43 0.83 -3.42
N TYR A 133 -17.06 0.54 -2.19
CA TYR A 133 -16.47 -0.73 -1.79
C TYR A 133 -16.94 -1.13 -0.39
N GLU A 134 -16.83 -2.40 -0.09
CA GLU A 134 -17.19 -2.96 1.22
C GLU A 134 -16.02 -3.80 1.74
N ILE A 135 -15.82 -3.78 3.04
CA ILE A 135 -14.94 -4.73 3.71
C ILE A 135 -15.81 -5.89 4.16
N PRO A 136 -15.63 -7.08 3.58
CA PRO A 136 -16.52 -8.21 3.87
C PRO A 136 -16.30 -8.68 5.32
N PRO A 137 -17.39 -8.94 6.09
CA PRO A 137 -17.28 -9.37 7.49
C PRO A 137 -16.43 -10.64 7.68
N GLU A 138 -16.46 -11.53 6.70
CA GLU A 138 -15.67 -12.77 6.68
C GLU A 138 -14.16 -12.56 6.61
N ALA A 139 -13.70 -11.39 6.22
CA ALA A 139 -12.28 -11.03 6.26
C ALA A 139 -11.76 -10.85 7.70
N ASN A 140 -12.68 -10.68 8.67
CA ASN A 140 -12.38 -10.58 10.11
C ASN A 140 -11.25 -9.60 10.42
N LEU A 141 -11.30 -8.41 9.80
CA LEU A 141 -10.28 -7.37 9.94
C LEU A 141 -10.43 -6.60 11.25
N SER A 142 -9.30 -6.22 11.86
CA SER A 142 -9.28 -5.36 13.03
C SER A 142 -9.91 -3.99 12.74
N PRO A 143 -10.46 -3.30 13.74
CA PRO A 143 -10.95 -1.93 13.59
C PRO A 143 -9.89 -0.99 13.02
N GLU A 144 -8.63 -1.13 13.45
CA GLU A 144 -7.50 -0.31 13.04
C GLU A 144 -7.16 -0.49 11.56
N SER A 145 -7.21 -1.74 11.05
CA SER A 145 -6.97 -1.99 9.62
C SER A 145 -8.09 -1.43 8.75
N GLN A 146 -9.33 -1.56 9.20
CA GLN A 146 -10.50 -1.00 8.51
C GLN A 146 -10.46 0.53 8.48
N GLU A 147 -10.06 1.16 9.60
CA GLU A 147 -9.88 2.60 9.70
C GLU A 147 -8.82 3.08 8.74
N LEU A 148 -7.63 2.48 8.77
CA LEU A 148 -6.51 2.84 7.89
C LEU A 148 -6.90 2.74 6.40
N ILE A 149 -7.58 1.65 6.00
CA ILE A 149 -8.05 1.49 4.62
C ILE A 149 -8.99 2.65 4.24
N ARG A 150 -9.96 3.01 5.10
CA ARG A 150 -10.90 4.10 4.80
C ARG A 150 -10.23 5.47 4.70
N GLN A 151 -9.24 5.74 5.56
CA GLN A 151 -8.47 6.99 5.50
C GLN A 151 -7.68 7.09 4.19
N ILE A 152 -6.96 6.03 3.82
CA ILE A 152 -6.14 6.02 2.60
C ILE A 152 -7.01 6.11 1.34
N LEU A 153 -8.14 5.41 1.31
CA LEU A 153 -9.09 5.43 0.18
C LEU A 153 -10.09 6.61 0.27
N SER A 154 -9.66 7.77 0.79
CA SER A 154 -10.45 8.99 0.67
C SER A 154 -10.50 9.48 -0.79
N GLN A 155 -11.69 9.90 -1.23
CA GLN A 155 -11.91 10.46 -2.56
C GLN A 155 -11.04 11.69 -2.82
N ARG A 156 -10.94 12.57 -1.82
CA ARG A 156 -10.16 13.80 -1.92
C ARG A 156 -8.69 13.49 -1.64
N PRO A 157 -7.78 13.78 -2.59
CA PRO A 157 -6.36 13.56 -2.39
C PRO A 157 -5.79 14.23 -1.13
N SER A 158 -6.27 15.45 -0.82
CA SER A 158 -5.84 16.22 0.36
C SER A 158 -6.31 15.66 1.71
N GLU A 159 -7.27 14.74 1.71
CA GLU A 159 -7.76 14.07 2.93
C GLU A 159 -7.04 12.74 3.20
N ARG A 160 -6.23 12.27 2.25
CA ARG A 160 -5.44 11.05 2.42
C ARG A 160 -4.28 11.30 3.37
N PRO A 161 -3.98 10.36 4.26
CA PRO A 161 -2.83 10.49 5.15
C PRO A 161 -1.52 10.48 4.34
N THR A 162 -0.52 11.17 4.86
CA THR A 162 0.86 11.10 4.38
C THR A 162 1.45 9.71 4.65
N LEU A 163 2.58 9.39 4.01
CA LEU A 163 3.32 8.14 4.29
C LEU A 163 3.72 8.05 5.77
N HIS A 164 4.09 9.17 6.41
CA HIS A 164 4.43 9.22 7.83
C HIS A 164 3.23 8.93 8.73
N GLU A 165 2.08 9.52 8.45
CA GLU A 165 0.84 9.23 9.18
C GLU A 165 0.43 7.78 9.02
N ILE A 166 0.53 7.20 7.81
CA ILE A 166 0.27 5.78 7.57
C ILE A 166 1.21 4.90 8.39
N MET A 167 2.53 5.14 8.35
CA MET A 167 3.53 4.34 9.07
C MET A 167 3.36 4.44 10.58
N ASN A 168 2.87 5.58 11.08
CA ASN A 168 2.62 5.81 12.51
C ASN A 168 1.20 5.43 12.96
N HIS A 169 0.35 4.94 12.06
CA HIS A 169 -1.01 4.55 12.38
C HIS A 169 -1.07 3.40 13.41
N ALA A 170 -2.11 3.38 14.24
CA ALA A 170 -2.32 2.39 15.30
C ALA A 170 -2.24 0.94 14.77
N TRP A 171 -2.66 0.69 13.53
CA TRP A 171 -2.59 -0.63 12.92
C TRP A 171 -1.19 -1.26 12.94
N PHE A 172 -0.13 -0.48 12.79
CA PHE A 172 1.24 -0.98 12.88
C PHE A 172 1.72 -1.21 14.30
N ARG A 173 1.12 -0.56 15.30
CA ARG A 173 1.57 -0.56 16.69
C ARG A 173 0.80 -1.55 17.57
N VAL A 174 -0.48 -1.76 17.30
CA VAL A 174 -1.38 -2.59 18.15
C VAL A 174 -1.31 -4.07 17.79
N GLY A 175 -0.76 -4.42 16.65
CA GLY A 175 -0.76 -5.82 16.19
C GLY A 175 0.62 -6.47 16.18
N THR A 176 0.62 -7.78 15.94
CA THR A 176 1.86 -8.55 15.79
C THR A 176 2.61 -8.16 14.53
N VAL A 177 3.91 -7.85 14.66
CA VAL A 177 4.84 -7.57 13.55
C VAL A 177 5.97 -8.59 13.59
N PRO A 178 6.01 -9.58 12.65
CA PRO A 178 7.12 -10.52 12.56
C PRO A 178 8.35 -9.84 11.96
N LEU A 179 9.55 -10.18 12.45
CA LEU A 179 10.80 -9.70 11.86
C LEU A 179 11.08 -10.35 10.50
N THR A 180 10.59 -11.57 10.31
CA THR A 180 10.73 -12.34 9.08
C THR A 180 9.44 -13.09 8.78
N VAL A 181 9.17 -13.28 7.49
CA VAL A 181 8.12 -14.18 7.01
C VAL A 181 8.79 -15.32 6.25
N PRO A 182 8.57 -16.58 6.63
CA PRO A 182 9.23 -17.72 5.97
C PRO A 182 8.75 -17.85 4.51
N SER A 183 9.62 -18.27 3.62
CA SER A 183 9.27 -18.48 2.20
C SER A 183 8.17 -19.56 2.01
N SER A 184 8.01 -20.49 2.95
CA SER A 184 6.90 -21.45 2.96
C SER A 184 5.53 -20.78 3.07
N ALA A 185 5.44 -19.59 3.68
CA ALA A 185 4.20 -18.81 3.75
C ALA A 185 3.67 -18.37 2.37
N VAL A 186 4.50 -18.43 1.32
CA VAL A 186 4.09 -18.20 -0.08
C VAL A 186 3.16 -19.29 -0.62
N TYR A 187 3.34 -20.54 -0.13
CA TYR A 187 2.68 -21.73 -0.69
C TYR A 187 1.74 -22.43 0.28
N GLN A 188 1.83 -22.14 1.57
CA GLN A 188 1.15 -22.87 2.65
C GLN A 188 0.28 -21.93 3.48
N GLN A 189 -0.23 -22.48 4.58
CA GLN A 189 -1.06 -21.75 5.54
C GLN A 189 -0.39 -20.47 6.08
N PRO A 190 -1.19 -19.50 6.53
CA PRO A 190 -0.70 -18.25 7.08
C PRO A 190 0.33 -18.47 8.20
N TYR A 191 1.38 -17.67 8.19
CA TYR A 191 2.38 -17.67 9.25
C TYR A 191 1.86 -16.88 10.46
N ILE A 192 1.62 -17.56 11.58
CA ILE A 192 1.18 -16.97 12.84
C ILE A 192 2.40 -16.92 13.78
N PRO A 193 3.05 -15.76 13.93
CA PRO A 193 4.15 -15.62 14.88
C PRO A 193 3.61 -15.57 16.32
N ALA A 194 4.24 -16.31 17.23
CA ALA A 194 3.99 -16.19 18.67
C ALA A 194 4.93 -15.12 19.25
N LEU A 195 4.50 -13.87 19.26
CA LEU A 195 5.28 -12.72 19.70
C LEU A 195 4.53 -11.95 20.77
N SER A 196 5.27 -11.44 21.77
CA SER A 196 4.75 -10.45 22.71
C SER A 196 4.61 -9.06 22.03
N GLU A 197 3.84 -8.18 22.65
CA GLU A 197 3.70 -6.80 22.19
C GLU A 197 5.05 -6.07 22.13
N ALA A 198 5.89 -6.23 23.14
CA ALA A 198 7.21 -5.63 23.19
C ALA A 198 8.14 -6.15 22.07
N GLU A 199 8.05 -7.43 21.72
CA GLU A 199 8.78 -8.00 20.57
C GLU A 199 8.27 -7.44 19.26
N SER A 200 6.96 -7.34 19.10
CA SER A 200 6.34 -6.77 17.90
C SER A 200 6.76 -5.33 17.67
N LEU A 201 6.80 -4.52 18.73
CA LEU A 201 7.25 -3.13 18.63
C LEU A 201 8.74 -3.03 18.26
N ARG A 202 9.61 -3.85 18.86
CA ARG A 202 11.03 -3.90 18.47
C ARG A 202 11.21 -4.32 17.02
N ASN A 203 10.46 -5.32 16.56
CA ASN A 203 10.51 -5.78 15.18
C ASN A 203 10.03 -4.70 14.20
N PHE A 204 9.00 -3.94 14.56
CA PHE A 204 8.52 -2.80 13.78
C PHE A 204 9.62 -1.75 13.57
N GLU A 205 10.28 -1.31 14.64
CA GLU A 205 11.36 -0.33 14.56
C GLU A 205 12.57 -0.89 13.78
N GLN A 206 12.92 -2.16 14.00
CA GLN A 206 14.01 -2.80 13.26
C GLN A 206 13.70 -2.91 11.76
N LEU A 207 12.48 -3.27 11.37
CA LEU A 207 12.08 -3.33 9.96
C LEU A 207 12.11 -1.97 9.28
N LYS A 208 11.75 -0.91 9.99
CA LYS A 208 11.87 0.47 9.47
C LYS A 208 13.32 0.80 9.16
N LEU A 209 14.25 0.50 10.06
CA LEU A 209 15.69 0.70 9.85
C LEU A 209 16.22 -0.14 8.68
N GLU A 210 15.88 -1.44 8.62
CA GLU A 210 16.30 -2.32 7.52
C GLU A 210 15.75 -1.88 6.16
N ALA A 211 14.55 -1.32 6.13
CA ALA A 211 13.92 -0.79 4.94
C ALA A 211 14.39 0.64 4.59
N GLN A 212 15.27 1.22 5.38
CA GLN A 212 15.78 2.59 5.21
C GLN A 212 14.67 3.66 5.28
N TRP A 213 13.67 3.43 6.16
CA TRP A 213 12.64 4.43 6.43
C TRP A 213 13.26 5.66 7.10
N LEU A 214 13.03 6.83 6.53
CA LEU A 214 13.44 8.11 7.12
C LEU A 214 12.32 8.68 7.98
N THR A 215 12.67 9.25 9.13
CA THR A 215 11.73 10.05 9.92
C THR A 215 11.55 11.43 9.29
N GLU A 216 10.50 12.16 9.68
CA GLU A 216 10.27 13.53 9.18
C GLU A 216 11.47 14.44 9.46
N GLU A 217 12.13 14.29 10.61
CA GLU A 217 13.34 15.05 10.96
C GLU A 217 14.51 14.70 10.02
N GLN A 218 14.64 13.44 9.62
CA GLN A 218 15.70 12.99 8.72
C GLN A 218 15.42 13.37 7.26
N GLU A 219 14.15 13.52 6.86
CA GLU A 219 13.78 14.02 5.52
C GLU A 219 14.03 15.53 5.38
N ALA A 220 13.91 16.28 6.48
CA ALA A 220 14.08 17.72 6.50
C ALA A 220 15.56 18.17 6.58
N ALA A 221 16.48 17.25 6.84
CA ALA A 221 17.93 17.51 6.99
C ALA A 221 18.67 17.31 5.66
#